data_cebae1a718152d5a6306432760cd22ba
#
_entry.id   cebae1a718152d5a6306432760cd22ba
#
_cell.length_a   1.000
_cell.length_b   1.000
_cell.length_c   1.000
_cell.angle_alpha   90.00
_cell.angle_beta   90.00
_cell.angle_gamma   90.00
#
_symmetry.space_group_name_H-M   'P 1'
#
loop_
_entity.id
_entity.type
_entity.pdbx_description
1 polymer ?
#
loop_
_entity_poly.entity_id
_entity_poly.type
_entity_poly.pdbx_seq_one_letter_code
_entity_poly.pdbx_strand_id
1 'polypeptide(L)'
;MPGYRLFCSRALVLGVACAFPATVLAQGGTHWGISKAQKKLLDGRLSQQYEDSKRLLPHDPDLPRYLGGYSGKYLAMAEKAAVEFGVPKDIYARLIAIESNWNPNARSPDGAIGLAQLMPETAVRLGVDPHDPQSNLEGGALYLKQQFMRFRSWKLAVAAYNAGPEAVVTYNDVPPFPETQAYVSIIMGR
;
A
#
# COMPACT_ATOMS: atom_id res chain seq x y z
N MET A 1 -33.14 6.06 -41.98
CA MET A 1 -32.76 4.93 -42.86
C MET A 1 -31.70 5.42 -43.82
N PRO A 2 -30.60 4.78 -44.11
CA PRO A 2 -30.14 3.40 -44.01
C PRO A 2 -28.96 3.26 -43.04
N GLY A 3 -28.58 2.19 -42.39
CA GLY A 3 -28.39 0.82 -42.85
C GLY A 3 -26.89 0.56 -43.18
N TYR A 4 -25.96 0.35 -42.16
CA TYR A 4 -24.62 -0.10 -42.46
C TYR A 4 -24.42 -1.54 -42.01
N ARG A 5 -24.12 -2.37 -43.03
CA ARG A 5 -23.89 -3.82 -42.96
C ARG A 5 -22.53 -4.15 -42.37
N LEU A 6 -22.50 -5.21 -41.58
CA LEU A 6 -21.32 -5.97 -41.15
C LEU A 6 -20.46 -6.42 -42.34
N PHE A 7 -19.17 -6.22 -42.25
CA PHE A 7 -18.17 -6.96 -43.01
C PHE A 7 -17.35 -7.82 -42.07
N CYS A 8 -17.59 -9.10 -42.15
CA CYS A 8 -16.83 -10.17 -41.51
C CYS A 8 -15.63 -10.48 -42.41
N SER A 9 -14.41 -10.18 -41.96
CA SER A 9 -13.18 -10.64 -42.64
C SER A 9 -12.55 -11.74 -41.84
N ARG A 10 -12.62 -12.96 -42.38
CA ARG A 10 -11.92 -14.15 -41.89
C ARG A 10 -10.43 -14.00 -42.24
N ALA A 11 -9.57 -13.89 -41.24
CA ALA A 11 -8.15 -14.13 -41.40
C ALA A 11 -7.81 -15.52 -40.89
N LEU A 12 -7.37 -16.33 -41.83
CA LEU A 12 -6.87 -17.69 -41.64
C LEU A 12 -5.47 -17.62 -41.04
N VAL A 13 -5.29 -18.05 -39.78
CA VAL A 13 -3.96 -18.20 -39.16
C VAL A 13 -3.63 -19.67 -39.11
N LEU A 14 -2.62 -20.05 -39.89
CA LEU A 14 -1.98 -21.36 -39.90
C LEU A 14 -1.37 -21.65 -38.51
N GLY A 15 -1.82 -22.74 -37.91
CA GLY A 15 -1.26 -23.29 -36.70
C GLY A 15 0.09 -23.94 -36.91
N VAL A 16 1.09 -23.49 -36.18
CA VAL A 16 2.31 -24.26 -35.94
C VAL A 16 2.16 -24.90 -34.58
N ALA A 17 1.93 -26.22 -34.59
CA ALA A 17 1.89 -27.00 -33.36
C ALA A 17 3.31 -27.28 -32.88
N CYS A 18 3.77 -26.58 -31.86
CA CYS A 18 4.92 -27.04 -31.09
C CYS A 18 4.42 -27.93 -29.95
N ALA A 19 4.66 -29.24 -30.14
CA ALA A 19 4.42 -30.26 -29.12
C ALA A 19 5.47 -30.14 -28.01
N PHE A 20 5.04 -29.67 -26.80
CA PHE A 20 5.80 -29.88 -25.59
C PHE A 20 5.26 -31.09 -24.83
N PRO A 21 6.12 -31.96 -24.33
CA PRO A 21 5.67 -33.11 -23.56
C PRO A 21 5.12 -32.67 -22.20
N ALA A 22 3.87 -32.99 -21.97
CA ALA A 22 3.21 -32.84 -20.68
C ALA A 22 3.62 -34.01 -19.78
N THR A 23 4.49 -33.79 -18.82
CA THR A 23 4.52 -34.52 -17.55
C THR A 23 5.25 -33.70 -16.47
N VAL A 24 4.54 -32.89 -15.78
CA VAL A 24 4.87 -32.51 -14.38
C VAL A 24 3.61 -32.64 -13.55
N LEU A 25 3.63 -33.66 -12.70
CA LEU A 25 2.60 -33.97 -11.73
C LEU A 25 2.35 -32.74 -10.82
N ALA A 26 1.10 -32.34 -10.77
CA ALA A 26 0.59 -31.42 -9.79
C ALA A 26 0.69 -32.08 -8.40
N GLN A 27 1.57 -31.59 -7.54
CA GLN A 27 1.44 -31.75 -6.09
C GLN A 27 1.02 -30.42 -5.52
N GLY A 28 -0.18 -30.39 -4.96
CA GLY A 28 -0.77 -29.26 -4.29
C GLY A 28 0.00 -28.88 -3.03
N GLY A 29 0.07 -27.58 -2.78
CA GLY A 29 0.66 -27.02 -1.58
C GLY A 29 0.66 -25.50 -1.70
N THR A 30 -0.50 -24.88 -1.47
CA THR A 30 -0.61 -23.45 -1.29
C THR A 30 0.03 -23.05 0.03
N HIS A 31 1.31 -22.74 0.01
CA HIS A 31 1.97 -22.05 1.10
C HIS A 31 2.93 -21.04 0.47
N TRP A 32 2.50 -19.77 0.42
CA TRP A 32 3.36 -18.64 0.15
C TRP A 32 4.23 -18.36 1.38
N GLY A 33 5.04 -19.35 1.76
CA GLY A 33 6.11 -19.21 2.73
C GLY A 33 7.39 -18.90 1.98
N ILE A 34 8.03 -17.78 2.30
CA ILE A 34 9.40 -17.50 1.90
C ILE A 34 10.23 -18.73 2.23
N SER A 35 10.87 -19.35 1.22
CA SER A 35 11.63 -20.59 1.41
C SER A 35 12.76 -20.36 2.41
N LYS A 36 13.14 -21.42 3.15
CA LYS A 36 14.27 -21.36 4.10
C LYS A 36 15.58 -20.86 3.44
N ALA A 37 15.74 -21.07 2.13
CA ALA A 37 16.85 -20.56 1.36
C ALA A 37 16.79 -19.04 1.13
N GLN A 38 15.58 -18.51 0.87
CA GLN A 38 15.37 -17.05 0.79
C GLN A 38 15.52 -16.37 2.16
N LYS A 39 15.12 -17.05 3.25
CA LYS A 39 15.33 -16.57 4.60
C LYS A 39 16.82 -16.53 4.96
N LYS A 40 17.63 -17.46 4.46
CA LYS A 40 19.08 -17.53 4.68
C LYS A 40 19.86 -16.49 3.86
N LEU A 41 19.32 -16.02 2.72
CA LEU A 41 19.86 -14.89 1.95
C LEU A 41 19.50 -13.51 2.56
N LEU A 42 18.47 -13.47 3.40
CA LEU A 42 18.07 -12.29 4.19
C LEU A 42 18.78 -12.25 5.55
N ASP A 43 19.63 -13.21 5.83
CA ASP A 43 20.31 -13.43 7.07
C ASP A 43 21.49 -12.45 7.25
N GLY A 44 21.54 -11.85 8.42
CA GLY A 44 22.58 -11.13 9.17
C GLY A 44 23.55 -10.18 8.46
N ARG A 45 24.08 -10.49 7.30
CA ARG A 45 25.02 -9.61 6.59
C ARG A 45 24.32 -8.50 5.78
N LEU A 46 23.16 -8.81 5.19
CA LEU A 46 22.34 -7.81 4.53
C LEU A 46 21.56 -6.97 5.52
N SER A 47 21.15 -7.51 6.67
CA SER A 47 20.48 -6.74 7.72
C SER A 47 21.41 -5.71 8.35
N GLN A 48 22.70 -6.03 8.56
CA GLN A 48 23.69 -5.06 9.04
C GLN A 48 23.98 -3.96 8.02
N GLN A 49 24.10 -4.31 6.74
CA GLN A 49 24.19 -3.32 5.65
C GLN A 49 22.91 -2.48 5.50
N TYR A 50 21.74 -3.06 5.81
CA TYR A 50 20.46 -2.34 5.83
C TYR A 50 20.27 -1.50 7.11
N GLU A 51 20.82 -1.89 8.23
CA GLU A 51 20.87 -1.08 9.46
C GLU A 51 21.73 0.17 9.25
N ASP A 52 22.84 0.06 8.53
CA ASP A 52 23.66 1.21 8.15
C ASP A 52 23.02 2.07 7.05
N SER A 53 22.17 1.48 6.19
CA SER A 53 21.39 2.25 5.20
C SER A 53 20.20 3.00 5.80
N LYS A 54 19.78 2.70 7.04
CA LYS A 54 18.86 3.57 7.80
C LYS A 54 19.46 4.96 8.05
N ARG A 55 20.77 5.12 7.97
CA ARG A 55 21.45 6.42 7.93
C ARG A 55 21.34 7.15 6.59
N LEU A 56 20.93 6.44 5.52
CA LEU A 56 20.88 6.96 4.16
C LEU A 56 19.46 7.14 3.63
N LEU A 57 18.40 6.86 4.42
CA LEU A 57 17.11 7.45 4.14
C LEU A 57 17.30 8.94 4.39
N PRO A 58 17.21 9.80 3.35
CA PRO A 58 17.27 11.23 3.59
C PRO A 58 16.18 11.53 4.62
N HIS A 59 16.59 11.97 5.82
CA HIS A 59 15.68 12.66 6.69
C HIS A 59 15.26 13.88 5.88
N ASP A 60 14.11 13.79 5.22
CA ASP A 60 13.54 14.93 4.52
C ASP A 60 13.20 15.96 5.60
N PRO A 61 13.99 17.04 5.73
CA PRO A 61 13.78 18.03 6.78
C PRO A 61 12.44 18.74 6.64
N ASP A 62 11.78 18.58 5.47
CA ASP A 62 10.49 19.14 5.15
C ASP A 62 9.31 18.26 5.63
N LEU A 63 9.57 17.05 6.15
CA LEU A 63 8.52 16.20 6.66
C LEU A 63 8.16 16.55 8.11
N PRO A 64 6.89 16.73 8.43
CA PRO A 64 6.44 17.10 9.75
C PRO A 64 6.66 15.98 10.76
N ARG A 65 7.05 16.33 11.99
CA ARG A 65 7.13 15.38 13.10
C ARG A 65 5.73 15.04 13.63
N TYR A 66 5.58 13.78 14.08
CA TYR A 66 4.41 13.43 14.86
C TYR A 66 4.51 14.02 16.27
N LEU A 67 3.64 14.98 16.56
CA LEU A 67 3.54 15.65 17.87
C LEU A 67 2.21 15.29 18.58
N GLY A 68 1.58 14.18 18.17
CA GLY A 68 0.33 13.73 18.79
C GLY A 68 0.52 13.19 20.21
N GLY A 69 -0.52 13.29 21.02
CA GLY A 69 -0.48 12.86 22.42
C GLY A 69 -0.53 11.35 22.66
N TYR A 70 -0.72 10.53 21.61
CA TYR A 70 -0.76 9.08 21.76
C TYR A 70 0.64 8.49 21.79
N SER A 71 0.94 7.71 22.84
CA SER A 71 2.21 7.01 23.05
C SER A 71 2.02 5.53 23.40
N GLY A 72 0.85 4.97 23.07
CA GLY A 72 0.49 3.59 23.39
C GLY A 72 1.10 2.56 22.44
N LYS A 73 0.76 1.27 22.67
CA LYS A 73 1.31 0.12 21.94
C LYS A 73 1.16 0.21 20.41
N TYR A 74 0.09 0.81 19.92
CA TYR A 74 -0.16 0.91 18.48
C TYR A 74 0.78 1.90 17.78
N LEU A 75 1.31 2.91 18.48
CA LEU A 75 2.32 3.79 17.91
C LEU A 75 3.60 3.00 17.59
N ALA A 76 4.09 2.20 18.54
CA ALA A 76 5.28 1.36 18.30
C ALA A 76 5.07 0.35 17.17
N MET A 77 3.85 -0.24 17.07
CA MET A 77 3.50 -1.14 15.98
C MET A 77 3.45 -0.41 14.63
N ALA A 78 2.85 0.79 14.57
CA ALA A 78 2.80 1.61 13.37
C ALA A 78 4.19 2.05 12.92
N GLU A 79 5.06 2.48 13.85
CA GLU A 79 6.44 2.83 13.53
C GLU A 79 7.23 1.65 12.99
N LYS A 80 7.03 0.45 13.55
CA LYS A 80 7.66 -0.77 13.04
C LYS A 80 7.20 -1.07 11.61
N ALA A 81 5.90 -1.05 11.36
CA ALA A 81 5.35 -1.24 10.02
C ALA A 81 5.86 -0.16 9.03
N ALA A 82 5.90 1.10 9.45
CA ALA A 82 6.43 2.18 8.63
C ALA A 82 7.89 1.95 8.22
N VAL A 83 8.73 1.51 9.16
CA VAL A 83 10.15 1.16 8.88
C VAL A 83 10.25 -0.01 7.91
N GLU A 84 9.46 -1.06 8.13
CA GLU A 84 9.47 -2.28 7.31
C GLU A 84 9.15 -1.97 5.84
N PHE A 85 8.16 -1.12 5.60
CA PHE A 85 7.75 -0.73 4.24
C PHE A 85 8.44 0.54 3.71
N GLY A 86 9.37 1.13 4.45
CA GLY A 86 10.11 2.34 4.04
C GLY A 86 9.19 3.56 3.89
N VAL A 87 8.25 3.70 4.82
CA VAL A 87 7.38 4.87 4.98
C VAL A 87 7.94 5.77 6.09
N PRO A 88 7.94 7.11 5.96
CA PRO A 88 8.33 8.00 7.04
C PRO A 88 7.42 7.81 8.26
N LYS A 89 8.00 7.49 9.42
CA LYS A 89 7.26 7.16 10.65
C LYS A 89 6.28 8.25 11.05
N ASP A 90 6.73 9.49 10.99
CA ASP A 90 5.93 10.63 11.41
C ASP A 90 4.71 10.85 10.50
N ILE A 91 4.87 10.68 9.18
CA ILE A 91 3.74 10.72 8.23
C ILE A 91 2.76 9.61 8.56
N TYR A 92 3.25 8.39 8.79
CA TYR A 92 2.37 7.26 9.04
C TYR A 92 1.65 7.39 10.38
N ALA A 93 2.35 7.82 11.43
CA ALA A 93 1.72 8.06 12.73
C ALA A 93 0.62 9.15 12.66
N ARG A 94 0.86 10.23 11.92
CA ARG A 94 -0.14 11.29 11.68
C ARG A 94 -1.33 10.76 10.90
N LEU A 95 -1.10 9.92 9.90
CA LEU A 95 -2.14 9.26 9.13
C LEU A 95 -3.03 8.40 10.04
N ILE A 96 -2.45 7.50 10.84
CA ILE A 96 -3.21 6.64 11.75
C ILE A 96 -4.01 7.46 12.78
N ALA A 97 -3.43 8.57 13.27
CA ALA A 97 -4.14 9.46 14.18
C ALA A 97 -5.40 10.06 13.54
N ILE A 98 -5.35 10.44 12.25
CA ILE A 98 -6.51 10.97 11.52
C ILE A 98 -7.52 9.86 11.19
N GLU A 99 -7.06 8.70 10.73
CA GLU A 99 -7.92 7.62 10.28
C GLU A 99 -8.80 7.04 11.40
N SER A 100 -8.22 6.79 12.56
CA SER A 100 -8.91 6.07 13.63
C SER A 100 -8.81 6.69 15.00
N ASN A 101 -8.03 7.76 15.14
CA ASN A 101 -7.59 8.25 16.45
C ASN A 101 -7.02 7.11 17.33
N TRP A 102 -6.27 6.20 16.72
CA TRP A 102 -5.65 5.03 17.37
C TRP A 102 -6.67 4.00 17.91
N ASN A 103 -7.91 4.01 17.41
CA ASN A 103 -8.93 3.03 17.77
C ASN A 103 -8.83 1.79 16.85
N PRO A 104 -8.43 0.60 17.37
CA PRO A 104 -8.31 -0.61 16.55
C PRO A 104 -9.66 -1.14 16.06
N ASN A 105 -10.77 -0.73 16.71
CA ASN A 105 -12.11 -1.15 16.35
C ASN A 105 -12.89 -0.11 15.53
N ALA A 106 -12.18 0.92 15.03
CA ALA A 106 -12.82 1.95 14.23
C ALA A 106 -13.44 1.36 12.96
N ARG A 107 -14.63 1.86 12.62
CA ARG A 107 -15.34 1.54 11.38
C ARG A 107 -15.94 2.82 10.82
N SER A 108 -15.69 3.08 9.54
CA SER A 108 -16.35 4.17 8.85
C SER A 108 -17.74 3.75 8.35
N PRO A 109 -18.64 4.70 8.02
CA PRO A 109 -19.91 4.41 7.36
C PRO A 109 -19.75 3.66 6.04
N ASP A 110 -18.66 3.92 5.32
CA ASP A 110 -18.33 3.30 4.03
C ASP A 110 -17.69 1.92 4.18
N GLY A 111 -17.46 1.46 5.42
CA GLY A 111 -16.96 0.12 5.71
C GLY A 111 -15.44 0.02 5.89
N ALA A 112 -14.71 1.12 5.98
CA ALA A 112 -13.29 1.09 6.31
C ALA A 112 -13.05 0.55 7.74
N ILE A 113 -11.96 -0.20 7.95
CA ILE A 113 -11.76 -1.01 9.15
C ILE A 113 -10.42 -0.70 9.81
N GLY A 114 -10.46 -0.57 11.15
CA GLY A 114 -9.31 -0.64 12.04
C GLY A 114 -8.46 0.63 12.07
N LEU A 115 -7.22 0.49 12.56
CA LEU A 115 -6.30 1.61 12.81
C LEU A 115 -5.99 2.42 11.56
N ALA A 116 -5.74 1.75 10.45
CA ALA A 116 -5.39 2.36 9.16
C ALA A 116 -6.61 2.55 8.24
N GLN A 117 -7.83 2.29 8.71
CA GLN A 117 -9.08 2.41 7.96
C GLN A 117 -9.00 1.79 6.55
N LEU A 118 -8.61 0.51 6.50
CA LEU A 118 -8.55 -0.21 5.23
C LEU A 118 -9.94 -0.60 4.76
N MET A 119 -10.24 -0.30 3.51
CA MET A 119 -11.42 -0.87 2.84
C MET A 119 -11.26 -2.38 2.68
N PRO A 120 -12.33 -3.18 2.86
CA PRO A 120 -12.28 -4.64 2.76
C PRO A 120 -11.61 -5.15 1.47
N GLU A 121 -11.94 -4.55 0.34
CA GLU A 121 -11.37 -4.90 -0.97
C GLU A 121 -9.86 -4.62 -1.02
N THR A 122 -9.42 -3.53 -0.40
CA THR A 122 -8.00 -3.19 -0.28
C THR A 122 -7.28 -4.21 0.60
N ALA A 123 -7.87 -4.59 1.74
CA ALA A 123 -7.31 -5.60 2.63
C ALA A 123 -7.15 -6.97 1.93
N VAL A 124 -8.17 -7.39 1.19
CA VAL A 124 -8.11 -8.63 0.38
C VAL A 124 -7.00 -8.56 -0.67
N ARG A 125 -6.89 -7.45 -1.41
CA ARG A 125 -5.85 -7.26 -2.42
C ARG A 125 -4.45 -7.26 -1.83
N LEU A 126 -4.28 -6.75 -0.62
CA LEU A 126 -3.00 -6.73 0.10
C LEU A 126 -2.70 -8.04 0.81
N GLY A 127 -3.66 -8.95 0.95
CA GLY A 127 -3.52 -10.21 1.67
C GLY A 127 -3.40 -10.04 3.19
N VAL A 128 -4.05 -9.03 3.76
CA VAL A 128 -4.01 -8.70 5.19
C VAL A 128 -5.37 -8.90 5.87
N ASP A 129 -5.35 -9.23 7.16
CA ASP A 129 -6.56 -9.22 8.00
C ASP A 129 -6.78 -7.80 8.54
N PRO A 130 -7.82 -7.08 8.09
CA PRO A 130 -8.08 -5.73 8.58
C PRO A 130 -8.57 -5.67 10.03
N HIS A 131 -8.95 -6.81 10.62
CA HIS A 131 -9.41 -6.88 12.00
C HIS A 131 -8.27 -7.14 13.00
N ASP A 132 -7.15 -7.69 12.55
CA ASP A 132 -5.94 -7.78 13.38
C ASP A 132 -5.18 -6.46 13.37
N PRO A 133 -4.94 -5.82 14.52
CA PRO A 133 -4.31 -4.51 14.58
C PRO A 133 -2.92 -4.46 13.94
N GLN A 134 -2.12 -5.52 14.07
CA GLN A 134 -0.79 -5.55 13.45
C GLN A 134 -0.90 -5.67 11.93
N SER A 135 -1.67 -6.63 11.46
CA SER A 135 -1.91 -6.87 10.04
C SER A 135 -2.52 -5.64 9.35
N ASN A 136 -3.45 -4.95 10.04
CA ASN A 136 -4.07 -3.71 9.58
C ASN A 136 -3.04 -2.58 9.40
N LEU A 137 -2.15 -2.38 10.39
CA LEU A 137 -1.08 -1.38 10.30
C LEU A 137 -0.05 -1.73 9.20
N GLU A 138 0.31 -3.00 9.07
CA GLU A 138 1.20 -3.46 7.99
C GLU A 138 0.56 -3.22 6.62
N GLY A 139 -0.71 -3.56 6.47
CA GLY A 139 -1.48 -3.30 5.24
C GLY A 139 -1.59 -1.82 4.90
N GLY A 140 -1.84 -0.96 5.88
CA GLY A 140 -1.88 0.49 5.69
C GLY A 140 -0.54 1.08 5.25
N ALA A 141 0.56 0.65 5.88
CA ALA A 141 1.91 1.09 5.50
C ALA A 141 2.27 0.61 4.09
N LEU A 142 1.97 -0.64 3.76
CA LEU A 142 2.16 -1.21 2.42
C LEU A 142 1.34 -0.43 1.37
N TYR A 143 0.07 -0.14 1.64
CA TYR A 143 -0.78 0.62 0.73
C TYR A 143 -0.24 2.03 0.50
N LEU A 144 0.14 2.75 1.56
CA LEU A 144 0.74 4.09 1.43
C LEU A 144 2.05 4.04 0.64
N LYS A 145 2.88 3.02 0.86
CA LYS A 145 4.09 2.80 0.07
C LYS A 145 3.80 2.57 -1.41
N GLN A 146 2.78 1.79 -1.75
CA GLN A 146 2.36 1.59 -3.14
C GLN A 146 1.96 2.91 -3.79
N GLN A 147 1.23 3.78 -3.08
CA GLN A 147 0.90 5.11 -3.60
C GLN A 147 2.16 5.97 -3.80
N PHE A 148 3.10 5.95 -2.87
CA PHE A 148 4.38 6.65 -3.05
C PHE A 148 5.17 6.12 -4.26
N MET A 149 5.19 4.82 -4.49
CA MET A 149 5.87 4.25 -5.67
C MET A 149 5.22 4.72 -6.99
N ARG A 150 3.90 4.93 -6.98
CA ARG A 150 3.14 5.42 -8.15
C ARG A 150 3.39 6.91 -8.40
N PHE A 151 3.33 7.74 -7.37
CA PHE A 151 3.34 9.21 -7.50
C PHE A 151 4.68 9.87 -7.19
N ARG A 152 5.63 9.17 -6.57
CA ARG A 152 6.95 9.67 -6.17
C ARG A 152 6.91 10.94 -5.30
N SER A 153 5.81 11.17 -4.62
CA SER A 153 5.55 12.28 -3.72
C SER A 153 4.75 11.81 -2.53
N TRP A 154 5.22 12.06 -1.31
CA TRP A 154 4.47 11.73 -0.10
C TRP A 154 3.17 12.51 0.00
N LYS A 155 3.17 13.79 -0.44
CA LYS A 155 1.95 14.61 -0.52
C LYS A 155 0.88 13.94 -1.39
N LEU A 156 1.27 13.49 -2.58
CA LEU A 156 0.34 12.83 -3.50
C LEU A 156 -0.03 11.41 -3.04
N ALA A 157 0.89 10.70 -2.38
CA ALA A 157 0.61 9.39 -1.79
C ALA A 157 -0.45 9.48 -0.68
N VAL A 158 -0.34 10.49 0.19
CA VAL A 158 -1.32 10.79 1.25
C VAL A 158 -2.67 11.18 0.64
N ALA A 159 -2.68 12.00 -0.42
CA ALA A 159 -3.91 12.33 -1.15
C ALA A 159 -4.57 11.10 -1.76
N ALA A 160 -3.77 10.21 -2.37
CA ALA A 160 -4.24 8.97 -2.98
C ALA A 160 -4.75 7.96 -1.93
N TYR A 161 -4.21 7.98 -0.73
CA TYR A 161 -4.68 7.14 0.37
C TYR A 161 -6.13 7.46 0.72
N ASN A 162 -6.46 8.76 0.84
CA ASN A 162 -7.79 9.26 1.19
C ASN A 162 -8.75 9.25 -0.01
N ALA A 163 -8.39 9.91 -1.12
CA ALA A 163 -9.30 10.11 -2.26
C ALA A 163 -9.26 9.00 -3.31
N GLY A 164 -8.37 8.03 -3.14
CA GLY A 164 -8.08 7.04 -4.17
C GLY A 164 -7.06 7.53 -5.23
N PRO A 165 -6.26 6.61 -5.78
CA PRO A 165 -5.19 6.97 -6.73
C PRO A 165 -5.71 7.53 -8.05
N GLU A 166 -6.90 7.13 -8.50
CA GLU A 166 -7.45 7.60 -9.77
C GLU A 166 -7.88 9.08 -9.70
N ALA A 167 -8.31 9.56 -8.53
CA ALA A 167 -8.58 10.98 -8.33
C ALA A 167 -7.29 11.80 -8.48
N VAL A 168 -6.19 11.37 -7.87
CA VAL A 168 -4.89 12.04 -8.01
C VAL A 168 -4.40 12.05 -9.47
N VAL A 169 -4.60 10.95 -10.20
CA VAL A 169 -4.28 10.91 -11.65
C VAL A 169 -5.13 11.90 -12.43
N THR A 170 -6.43 11.93 -12.17
CA THR A 170 -7.38 12.80 -12.89
C THR A 170 -7.03 14.27 -12.75
N TYR A 171 -6.66 14.69 -11.54
CA TYR A 171 -6.34 16.09 -11.25
C TYR A 171 -4.84 16.42 -11.40
N ASN A 172 -4.00 15.41 -11.59
CA ASN A 172 -2.54 15.53 -11.67
C ASN A 172 -1.91 16.30 -10.48
N ASP A 173 -2.62 16.36 -9.36
CA ASP A 173 -2.23 16.94 -8.07
C ASP A 173 -3.19 16.43 -6.99
N VAL A 174 -3.13 17.02 -5.79
CA VAL A 174 -4.13 16.81 -4.73
C VAL A 174 -5.51 17.20 -5.27
N PRO A 175 -6.48 16.28 -5.29
CA PRO A 175 -7.82 16.58 -5.77
C PRO A 175 -8.43 17.78 -5.03
N PRO A 176 -9.22 18.62 -5.71
CA PRO A 176 -9.85 19.80 -5.11
C PRO A 176 -11.07 19.44 -4.22
N PHE A 177 -10.97 18.32 -3.52
CA PHE A 177 -11.96 17.90 -2.54
C PHE A 177 -11.60 18.50 -1.18
N PRO A 178 -12.48 19.28 -0.54
CA PRO A 178 -12.18 19.96 0.73
C PRO A 178 -11.65 19.01 1.81
N GLU A 179 -12.23 17.81 1.91
CA GLU A 179 -11.81 16.77 2.84
C GLU A 179 -10.38 16.30 2.57
N THR A 180 -10.07 15.96 1.31
CA THR A 180 -8.72 15.49 0.92
C THR A 180 -7.68 16.58 1.10
N GLN A 181 -8.00 17.84 0.79
CA GLN A 181 -7.09 18.95 0.99
C GLN A 181 -6.79 19.16 2.48
N ALA A 182 -7.82 19.11 3.34
CA ALA A 182 -7.64 19.17 4.79
C ALA A 182 -6.81 18.00 5.32
N TYR A 183 -7.12 16.79 4.87
CA TYR A 183 -6.38 15.56 5.22
C TYR A 183 -4.89 15.68 4.90
N VAL A 184 -4.56 16.07 3.67
CA VAL A 184 -3.17 16.27 3.24
C VAL A 184 -2.51 17.38 4.04
N SER A 185 -3.19 18.51 4.25
CA SER A 185 -2.67 19.65 5.05
C SER A 185 -2.31 19.22 6.48
N ILE A 186 -3.19 18.47 7.14
CA ILE A 186 -2.96 18.01 8.51
C ILE A 186 -1.78 17.04 8.55
N ILE A 187 -1.73 16.06 7.66
CA ILE A 187 -0.69 15.02 7.68
C ILE A 187 0.66 15.59 7.27
N MET A 188 0.70 16.48 6.27
CA MET A 188 1.94 17.09 5.79
C MET A 188 2.38 18.32 6.60
N GLY A 189 1.57 18.81 7.56
CA GLY A 189 1.93 19.91 8.43
C GLY A 189 1.99 21.28 7.76
N ARG A 190 1.21 21.48 6.71
CA ARG A 190 1.21 22.72 5.93
C ARG A 190 -0.19 23.28 5.83
#